data_461caa7fc250b0c9ae2b2cc956d33a58
#
_entry.id   461caa7fc250b0c9ae2b2cc956d33a58
#
_cell.length_a   1.000
_cell.length_b   1.000
_cell.length_c   1.000
_cell.angle_alpha   90.00
_cell.angle_beta   90.00
_cell.angle_gamma   90.00
#
_symmetry.space_group_name_H-M   'P 1'
#
loop_
_entity.id
_entity.type
_entity.pdbx_description
1 polymer ?
#
loop_
_entity_poly.entity_id
_entity_poly.type
_entity_poly.pdbx_seq_one_letter_code
_entity_poly.pdbx_strand_id
1 'polypeptide(L)'
;LSRLVKPFNYQRIMKKLIWTLCVMVWSLAGFAQEKSYQLSSHILDILQGQPAAGVKISLSHLQPDGKTWALLEERLTDENGRVKDFLEEGTTDHKGIYRLTYHVAPYFERLQQDSFYPFIEVVFEIKDGKHYHVPITLSPYGYSTYRGN
;
A
#
# COMPACT_ATOMS: atom_id res chain seq x y z
N LEU A 1 25.37 16.19 -71.77
CA LEU A 1 25.40 15.41 -70.48
C LEU A 1 24.39 16.04 -69.50
N SER A 2 23.13 15.61 -69.53
CA SER A 2 22.09 16.06 -68.58
C SER A 2 22.13 15.09 -67.41
N ARG A 3 22.57 15.57 -66.23
CA ARG A 3 22.42 14.85 -64.97
C ARG A 3 20.96 14.93 -64.53
N LEU A 4 20.24 13.82 -64.59
CA LEU A 4 18.91 13.67 -64.02
C LEU A 4 19.01 13.79 -62.44
N VAL A 5 18.60 14.93 -61.93
CA VAL A 5 18.41 15.13 -60.49
C VAL A 5 17.18 14.33 -60.07
N LYS A 6 17.36 13.28 -59.31
CA LYS A 6 16.24 12.49 -58.76
C LYS A 6 15.38 13.39 -57.86
N PRO A 7 14.08 13.39 -58.00
CA PRO A 7 13.19 14.22 -57.15
C PRO A 7 13.32 13.78 -55.69
N PHE A 8 13.51 14.76 -54.81
CA PHE A 8 13.59 14.56 -53.39
C PHE A 8 12.25 14.05 -52.85
N ASN A 9 12.21 12.80 -52.30
CA ASN A 9 10.97 12.14 -51.91
C ASN A 9 10.58 12.53 -50.47
N TYR A 10 10.03 13.74 -50.31
CA TYR A 10 9.58 14.32 -49.04
C TYR A 10 8.60 13.43 -48.28
N GLN A 11 7.68 12.79 -48.97
CA GLN A 11 6.68 11.90 -48.41
C GLN A 11 7.33 10.69 -47.68
N ARG A 12 8.42 10.17 -48.22
CA ARG A 12 9.13 9.00 -47.65
C ARG A 12 9.89 9.37 -46.38
N ILE A 13 10.42 10.60 -46.33
CA ILE A 13 11.14 11.11 -45.16
C ILE A 13 10.16 11.43 -44.02
N MET A 14 9.04 12.08 -44.35
CA MET A 14 7.97 12.37 -43.38
C MET A 14 7.43 11.09 -42.73
N LYS A 15 7.13 10.07 -43.50
CA LYS A 15 6.68 8.78 -42.99
C LYS A 15 7.71 8.14 -42.03
N LYS A 16 8.99 8.19 -42.39
CA LYS A 16 10.06 7.67 -41.51
C LYS A 16 10.17 8.48 -40.22
N LEU A 17 10.10 9.81 -40.27
CA LEU A 17 10.11 10.68 -39.09
C LEU A 17 8.93 10.41 -38.15
N ILE A 18 7.73 10.24 -38.69
CA ILE A 18 6.52 9.91 -37.93
C ILE A 18 6.68 8.54 -37.26
N TRP A 19 7.18 7.53 -37.98
CA TRP A 19 7.44 6.19 -37.40
C TRP A 19 8.50 6.23 -36.31
N THR A 20 9.58 7.01 -36.50
CA THR A 20 10.63 7.16 -35.48
C THR A 20 10.09 7.89 -34.24
N LEU A 21 9.25 8.89 -34.41
CA LEU A 21 8.61 9.62 -33.32
C LEU A 21 7.62 8.72 -32.55
N CYS A 22 6.82 7.91 -33.25
CA CYS A 22 5.92 6.94 -32.60
C CYS A 22 6.68 5.88 -31.79
N VAL A 23 7.79 5.36 -32.30
CA VAL A 23 8.62 4.39 -31.60
C VAL A 23 9.28 5.02 -30.35
N MET A 24 9.70 6.30 -30.44
CA MET A 24 10.24 7.04 -29.29
C MET A 24 9.21 7.30 -28.21
N VAL A 25 7.96 7.61 -28.57
CA VAL A 25 6.88 7.80 -27.59
C VAL A 25 6.49 6.50 -26.90
N TRP A 26 6.55 5.37 -27.59
CA TRP A 26 6.30 4.06 -26.98
C TRP A 26 7.42 3.61 -26.04
N SER A 27 8.66 4.02 -26.25
CA SER A 27 9.77 3.72 -25.33
C SER A 27 9.77 4.59 -24.07
N LEU A 28 9.01 5.69 -24.07
CA LEU A 28 8.77 6.56 -22.88
C LEU A 28 7.58 6.10 -22.04
N ALA A 29 6.80 5.09 -22.46
CA ALA A 29 5.91 4.35 -21.59
C ALA A 29 6.79 3.55 -20.60
N GLY A 30 7.49 4.30 -19.74
CA GLY A 30 8.41 3.80 -18.75
C GLY A 30 7.71 2.74 -17.91
N PHE A 31 8.41 1.67 -17.65
CA PHE A 31 8.09 0.71 -16.61
C PHE A 31 7.84 1.48 -15.30
N ALA A 32 6.60 1.82 -15.03
CA ALA A 32 6.19 2.16 -13.68
C ALA A 32 6.44 0.88 -12.88
N GLN A 33 7.56 0.79 -12.19
CA GLN A 33 7.86 -0.32 -11.30
C GLN A 33 6.78 -0.28 -10.23
N GLU A 34 5.87 -1.24 -10.25
CA GLU A 34 4.82 -1.36 -9.26
C GLU A 34 5.50 -1.56 -7.91
N LYS A 35 5.27 -0.62 -6.99
CA LYS A 35 5.84 -0.71 -5.65
C LYS A 35 5.25 -1.90 -4.94
N SER A 36 6.09 -2.75 -4.37
CA SER A 36 5.68 -3.84 -3.49
C SER A 36 5.85 -3.43 -2.03
N TYR A 37 5.01 -3.99 -1.18
CA TYR A 37 4.96 -3.66 0.25
C TYR A 37 4.97 -4.93 1.08
N GLN A 38 5.72 -4.90 2.18
CA GLN A 38 5.94 -6.08 3.01
C GLN A 38 4.82 -6.31 4.02
N LEU A 39 4.04 -5.28 4.37
CA LEU A 39 3.02 -5.39 5.40
C LEU A 39 1.68 -4.86 4.90
N SER A 40 0.62 -5.61 5.20
CA SER A 40 -0.75 -5.21 4.99
C SER A 40 -1.63 -5.53 6.19
N SER A 41 -2.77 -4.87 6.29
CA SER A 41 -3.78 -5.10 7.32
C SER A 41 -5.19 -5.07 6.74
N HIS A 42 -6.13 -5.64 7.47
CA HIS A 42 -7.54 -5.66 7.12
C HIS A 42 -8.40 -5.68 8.39
N ILE A 43 -9.50 -4.94 8.37
CA ILE A 43 -10.48 -4.90 9.45
C ILE A 43 -11.84 -5.38 8.94
N LEU A 44 -12.36 -6.46 9.54
CA LEU A 44 -13.72 -6.93 9.34
C LEU A 44 -14.57 -6.61 10.58
N ASP A 45 -15.59 -5.79 10.43
CA ASP A 45 -16.62 -5.63 11.46
C ASP A 45 -17.55 -6.85 11.41
N ILE A 46 -17.41 -7.72 12.42
CA ILE A 46 -18.18 -8.97 12.48
C ILE A 46 -19.62 -8.77 12.96
N LEU A 47 -19.93 -7.64 13.60
CA LEU A 47 -21.31 -7.32 13.96
C LEU A 47 -22.13 -6.98 12.73
N GLN A 48 -21.54 -6.25 11.78
CA GLN A 48 -22.20 -5.85 10.55
C GLN A 48 -21.96 -6.84 9.39
N GLY A 49 -20.94 -7.71 9.51
CA GLY A 49 -20.48 -8.58 8.42
C GLY A 49 -19.88 -7.79 7.24
N GLN A 50 -19.31 -6.61 7.51
CA GLN A 50 -18.80 -5.69 6.50
C GLN A 50 -17.37 -5.26 6.82
N PRO A 51 -16.57 -4.89 5.80
CA PRO A 51 -15.26 -4.28 6.03
C PRO A 51 -15.41 -2.93 6.77
N ALA A 52 -14.50 -2.65 7.72
CA ALA A 52 -14.47 -1.37 8.42
C ALA A 52 -13.62 -0.35 7.65
N ALA A 53 -14.28 0.47 6.82
CA ALA A 53 -13.64 1.52 6.04
C ALA A 53 -13.36 2.78 6.86
N GLY A 54 -12.31 3.53 6.49
CA GLY A 54 -11.95 4.81 7.09
C GLY A 54 -11.46 4.73 8.53
N VAL A 55 -10.95 3.57 8.94
CA VAL A 55 -10.27 3.41 10.25
C VAL A 55 -8.81 3.79 10.10
N LYS A 56 -8.32 4.69 10.95
CA LYS A 56 -6.90 5.01 11.01
C LYS A 56 -6.12 3.87 11.65
N ILE A 57 -5.04 3.47 10.99
CA ILE A 57 -4.07 2.50 11.49
C ILE A 57 -2.70 3.17 11.54
N SER A 58 -2.07 3.18 12.71
CA SER A 58 -0.71 3.66 12.91
C SER A 58 0.25 2.47 13.02
N LEU A 59 1.36 2.51 12.30
CA LEU A 59 2.46 1.55 12.39
C LEU A 59 3.61 2.13 13.18
N SER A 60 4.06 1.44 14.21
CA SER A 60 5.21 1.82 15.02
C SER A 60 6.23 0.67 15.09
N HIS A 61 7.50 1.03 15.21
CA HIS A 61 8.63 0.10 15.36
C HIS A 61 9.23 0.22 16.76
N LEU A 62 9.48 -0.92 17.42
CA LEU A 62 10.15 -0.96 18.70
C LEU A 62 11.63 -0.64 18.52
N GLN A 63 12.11 0.35 19.26
CA GLN A 63 13.50 0.78 19.20
C GLN A 63 14.45 -0.20 19.91
N PRO A 64 15.77 -0.13 19.67
CA PRO A 64 16.75 -1.03 20.27
C PRO A 64 16.77 -1.03 21.79
N ASP A 65 16.23 0.01 22.45
CA ASP A 65 16.10 0.08 23.91
C ASP A 65 15.03 -0.88 24.47
N GLY A 66 14.24 -1.52 23.59
CA GLY A 66 13.19 -2.46 23.94
C GLY A 66 11.99 -1.82 24.66
N LYS A 67 11.87 -0.50 24.63
CA LYS A 67 10.83 0.26 25.36
C LYS A 67 10.16 1.33 24.50
N THR A 68 10.94 2.05 23.71
CA THR A 68 10.44 3.18 22.93
C THR A 68 9.85 2.72 21.60
N TRP A 69 8.68 3.25 21.27
CA TRP A 69 8.03 3.02 20.00
C TRP A 69 8.16 4.24 19.10
N ALA A 70 8.75 4.09 17.93
CA ALA A 70 8.82 5.13 16.91
C ALA A 70 7.67 4.95 15.93
N LEU A 71 6.83 5.97 15.79
CA LEU A 71 5.81 6.02 14.74
C LEU A 71 6.49 6.10 13.39
N LEU A 72 6.15 5.20 12.47
CA LEU A 72 6.66 5.15 11.10
C LEU A 72 5.66 5.71 10.11
N GLU A 73 4.44 5.20 10.13
CA GLU A 73 3.43 5.47 9.12
C GLU A 73 2.03 5.50 9.73
N GLU A 74 1.13 6.25 9.10
CA GLU A 74 -0.31 6.22 9.37
C GLU A 74 -1.06 6.09 8.05
N ARG A 75 -2.08 5.24 8.03
CA ARG A 75 -2.95 5.01 6.88
C ARG A 75 -4.42 4.93 7.32
N LEU A 76 -5.31 5.15 6.39
CA LEU A 76 -6.74 4.87 6.55
C LEU A 76 -7.08 3.59 5.79
N THR A 77 -7.95 2.76 6.35
CA THR A 77 -8.50 1.63 5.62
C THR A 77 -9.33 2.10 4.43
N ASP A 78 -9.19 1.42 3.30
CA ASP A 78 -9.96 1.64 2.09
C ASP A 78 -11.42 1.15 2.25
N GLU A 79 -12.23 1.23 1.18
CA GLU A 79 -13.62 0.77 1.14
C GLU A 79 -13.77 -0.72 1.46
N ASN A 80 -12.71 -1.50 1.25
CA ASN A 80 -12.63 -2.93 1.58
C ASN A 80 -12.05 -3.17 2.98
N GLY A 81 -11.90 -2.15 3.81
CA GLY A 81 -11.33 -2.25 5.15
C GLY A 81 -9.82 -2.56 5.17
N ARG A 82 -9.10 -2.29 4.07
CA ARG A 82 -7.70 -2.72 3.91
C ARG A 82 -6.73 -1.54 3.89
N VAL A 83 -5.53 -1.81 4.41
CA VAL A 83 -4.31 -1.06 4.14
C VAL A 83 -3.32 -2.05 3.50
N LYS A 84 -2.80 -1.70 2.31
CA LYS A 84 -1.96 -2.62 1.52
C LYS A 84 -0.51 -2.16 1.41
N ASP A 85 -0.19 -0.95 1.89
CA ASP A 85 1.00 -0.18 1.54
C ASP A 85 1.81 0.27 2.76
N PHE A 86 1.97 -0.62 3.74
CA PHE A 86 2.95 -0.44 4.80
C PHE A 86 4.29 -1.10 4.44
N LEU A 87 5.40 -0.44 4.75
CA LEU A 87 6.77 -0.92 4.59
C LEU A 87 7.12 -1.26 3.13
N GLU A 88 7.47 -0.24 2.35
CA GLU A 88 7.89 -0.39 0.96
C GLU A 88 9.09 -1.35 0.86
N GLU A 89 8.99 -2.40 0.04
CA GLU A 89 10.04 -3.39 -0.16
C GLU A 89 11.24 -2.81 -0.93
N GLY A 90 12.42 -3.38 -0.68
CA GLY A 90 13.63 -3.10 -1.46
C GLY A 90 14.44 -1.90 -0.99
N THR A 91 14.01 -1.14 0.01
CA THR A 91 14.73 0.04 0.52
C THR A 91 15.53 -0.26 1.78
N THR A 92 15.03 -1.13 2.64
CA THR A 92 15.62 -1.46 3.96
C THR A 92 15.27 -2.88 4.38
N ASP A 93 16.05 -3.44 5.31
CA ASP A 93 15.65 -4.66 6.02
C ASP A 93 14.63 -4.26 7.11
N HIS A 94 13.41 -4.79 6.99
CA HIS A 94 12.32 -4.50 7.91
C HIS A 94 12.21 -5.51 9.05
N LYS A 95 13.23 -6.31 9.34
CA LYS A 95 13.22 -7.20 10.52
C LYS A 95 13.10 -6.40 11.81
N GLY A 96 12.24 -6.87 12.70
CA GLY A 96 12.02 -6.19 13.97
C GLY A 96 10.64 -6.40 14.55
N ILE A 97 10.40 -5.78 15.69
CA ILE A 97 9.11 -5.82 16.39
C ILE A 97 8.31 -4.57 16.05
N TYR A 98 7.09 -4.79 15.62
CA TYR A 98 6.16 -3.75 15.17
C TYR A 98 4.88 -3.77 15.96
N ARG A 99 4.20 -2.64 15.98
CA ARG A 99 2.88 -2.48 16.57
C ARG A 99 1.97 -1.77 15.58
N LEU A 100 0.83 -2.39 15.26
CA LEU A 100 -0.30 -1.73 14.61
C LEU A 100 -1.26 -1.24 15.70
N THR A 101 -1.57 0.05 15.66
CA THR A 101 -2.60 0.67 16.51
C THR A 101 -3.80 1.02 15.66
N TYR A 102 -4.91 0.35 15.91
CA TYR A 102 -6.18 0.55 15.22
C TYR A 102 -7.03 1.54 16.02
N HIS A 103 -7.27 2.73 15.48
CA HIS A 103 -8.05 3.78 16.13
C HIS A 103 -9.54 3.56 15.88
N VAL A 104 -10.15 2.66 16.64
CA VAL A 104 -11.51 2.15 16.38
C VAL A 104 -12.61 3.01 16.97
N ALA A 105 -12.34 3.83 17.99
CA ALA A 105 -13.37 4.67 18.62
C ALA A 105 -14.08 5.58 17.62
N PRO A 106 -13.40 6.35 16.74
CA PRO A 106 -14.07 7.19 15.76
C PRO A 106 -14.92 6.42 14.74
N TYR A 107 -14.57 5.15 14.47
CA TYR A 107 -15.37 4.28 13.62
C TYR A 107 -16.71 3.96 14.26
N PHE A 108 -16.73 3.54 15.53
CA PHE A 108 -17.96 3.22 16.25
C PHE A 108 -18.79 4.47 16.55
N GLU A 109 -18.15 5.62 16.84
CA GLU A 109 -18.84 6.91 17.00
C GLU A 109 -19.66 7.28 15.75
N ARG A 110 -19.09 7.11 14.54
CA ARG A 110 -19.81 7.34 13.28
C ARG A 110 -21.02 6.42 13.11
N LEU A 111 -20.95 5.20 13.68
CA LEU A 111 -22.04 4.22 13.67
C LEU A 111 -23.04 4.43 14.82
N GLN A 112 -22.81 5.42 15.68
CA GLN A 112 -23.60 5.66 16.89
C GLN A 112 -23.66 4.42 17.80
N GLN A 113 -22.52 3.72 17.92
CA GLN A 113 -22.35 2.51 18.73
C GLN A 113 -21.35 2.76 19.84
N ASP A 114 -21.71 2.37 21.06
CA ASP A 114 -20.75 2.32 22.16
C ASP A 114 -19.71 1.23 21.92
N SER A 115 -18.46 1.52 22.26
CA SER A 115 -17.35 0.60 22.14
C SER A 115 -16.57 0.56 23.45
N PHE A 116 -16.13 -0.64 23.83
CA PHE A 116 -15.30 -0.84 25.02
C PHE A 116 -13.84 -0.43 24.79
N TYR A 117 -13.35 -0.58 23.55
CA TYR A 117 -11.95 -0.31 23.22
C TYR A 117 -11.80 1.08 22.58
N PRO A 118 -11.00 1.99 23.17
CA PRO A 118 -10.69 3.28 22.55
C PRO A 118 -9.79 3.10 21.32
N PHE A 119 -8.90 2.14 21.36
CA PHE A 119 -8.04 1.67 20.28
C PHE A 119 -7.61 0.23 20.57
N ILE A 120 -7.07 -0.44 19.56
CA ILE A 120 -6.56 -1.82 19.66
C ILE A 120 -5.11 -1.82 19.22
N GLU A 121 -4.24 -2.48 19.98
CA GLU A 121 -2.83 -2.64 19.63
C GLU A 121 -2.51 -4.11 19.36
N VAL A 122 -1.87 -4.36 18.23
CA VAL A 122 -1.36 -5.69 17.85
C VAL A 122 0.13 -5.60 17.65
N VAL A 123 0.86 -6.31 18.51
CA VAL A 123 2.33 -6.41 18.46
C VAL A 123 2.70 -7.72 17.75
N PHE A 124 3.62 -7.62 16.78
CA PHE A 124 4.10 -8.77 16.01
C PHE A 124 5.56 -8.57 15.60
N GLU A 125 6.20 -9.64 15.12
CA GLU A 125 7.60 -9.60 14.71
C GLU A 125 7.74 -9.98 13.23
N ILE A 126 8.46 -9.16 12.47
CA ILE A 126 8.93 -9.46 11.11
C ILE A 126 10.30 -10.12 11.23
N LYS A 127 10.45 -11.34 10.73
CA LYS A 127 11.67 -12.16 10.84
C LYS A 127 12.39 -12.38 9.52
N ASP A 128 11.70 -12.18 8.43
CA ASP A 128 12.21 -12.45 7.08
C ASP A 128 11.65 -11.45 6.05
N GLY A 129 12.06 -11.59 4.79
CA GLY A 129 11.60 -10.73 3.70
C GLY A 129 10.25 -11.11 3.08
N LYS A 130 9.47 -12.00 3.71
CA LYS A 130 8.15 -12.38 3.19
C LYS A 130 7.12 -11.30 3.47
N HIS A 131 6.02 -11.35 2.74
CA HIS A 131 4.86 -10.51 3.03
C HIS A 131 4.18 -10.94 4.34
N TYR A 132 3.80 -9.95 5.15
CA TYR A 132 3.06 -10.12 6.39
C TYR A 132 1.67 -9.52 6.24
N HIS A 133 0.66 -10.30 6.58
CA HIS A 133 -0.72 -9.83 6.66
C HIS A 133 -1.22 -9.95 8.09
N VAL A 134 -1.61 -8.83 8.69
CA VAL A 134 -2.07 -8.76 10.10
C VAL A 134 -3.50 -8.22 10.10
N PRO A 135 -4.52 -9.07 9.94
CA PRO A 135 -5.91 -8.67 9.99
C PRO A 135 -6.45 -8.65 11.43
N ILE A 136 -7.52 -7.89 11.64
CA ILE A 136 -8.36 -8.04 12.82
C ILE A 136 -9.82 -8.28 12.42
N THR A 137 -10.52 -9.06 13.24
CA THR A 137 -11.99 -9.02 13.31
C THR A 137 -12.37 -8.13 14.46
N LEU A 138 -13.39 -7.31 14.28
CA LEU A 138 -13.77 -6.23 15.18
C LEU A 138 -15.25 -6.31 15.52
N SER A 139 -15.57 -6.11 16.80
CA SER A 139 -16.90 -5.77 17.28
C SER A 139 -16.78 -4.68 18.36
N PRO A 140 -17.87 -4.04 18.79
CA PRO A 140 -17.82 -3.01 19.83
C PRO A 140 -17.18 -3.47 21.14
N TYR A 141 -17.24 -4.77 21.48
CA TYR A 141 -16.82 -5.33 22.77
C TYR A 141 -15.79 -6.46 22.65
N GLY A 142 -15.24 -6.70 21.45
CA GLY A 142 -14.25 -7.75 21.27
C GLY A 142 -13.55 -7.67 19.92
N TYR A 143 -12.37 -8.27 19.85
CA TYR A 143 -11.62 -8.41 18.60
C TYR A 143 -10.80 -9.69 18.63
N SER A 144 -10.38 -10.13 17.47
CA SER A 144 -9.33 -11.14 17.33
C SER A 144 -8.37 -10.77 16.21
N THR A 145 -7.17 -11.35 16.27
CA THR A 145 -6.14 -11.17 15.25
C THR A 145 -5.45 -12.49 14.97
N TYR A 146 -4.87 -12.61 13.78
CA TYR A 146 -4.11 -13.77 13.38
C TYR A 146 -3.08 -13.39 12.32
N ARG A 147 -2.13 -14.28 12.05
CA ARG A 147 -1.25 -14.14 10.89
C ARG A 147 -2.00 -14.61 9.64
N GLY A 148 -2.38 -13.67 8.77
CA GLY A 148 -2.93 -13.98 7.45
C GLY A 148 -1.85 -14.48 6.48
N ASN A 149 -2.28 -15.03 5.36
CA ASN A 149 -1.42 -15.44 4.25
C ASN A 149 -1.39 -14.36 3.16
#